data_c36c5ffb4d9ac630cd1ae18e004fe240
#
_entry.id   c36c5ffb4d9ac630cd1ae18e004fe240
#
_cell.length_a   1.000
_cell.length_b   1.000
_cell.length_c   1.000
_cell.angle_alpha   90.00
_cell.angle_beta   90.00
_cell.angle_gamma   90.00
#
_symmetry.space_group_name_H-M   'P 1'
#
loop_
_entity.id
_entity.type
_entity.pdbx_description
1 polymer ?
#
loop_
_entity_poly.entity_id
_entity_poly.type
_entity_poly.pdbx_seq_one_letter_code
_entity_poly.pdbx_strand_id
1 'polypeptide(L)'
;MASETSANRAVVTVLGSDAPGIVAAISSTLAESNANILDIAQTILSGIFTMTMLVELQDAESFLGLKERLDTVSEKLGVQVNMQ
;
A
#
# COMPACT_ATOMS: atom_id res chain seq x y z
N MET A 1 9.83 -20.94 11.06
CA MET A 1 9.85 -20.64 9.83
C MET A 1 9.07 -19.47 9.37
N ALA A 2 9.42 -19.03 8.28
CA ALA A 2 8.83 -17.84 7.76
C ALA A 2 7.36 -17.98 7.44
N SER A 3 6.89 -19.19 7.28
CA SER A 3 5.50 -19.39 6.88
C SER A 3 4.50 -18.83 7.87
N GLU A 4 4.85 -18.83 9.13
CA GLU A 4 3.87 -18.38 10.09
C GLU A 4 3.63 -16.88 10.01
N THR A 5 4.56 -16.14 9.48
CA THR A 5 4.36 -14.71 9.40
C THR A 5 3.62 -14.28 8.14
N SER A 6 3.48 -15.17 7.16
CA SER A 6 2.86 -14.77 5.90
C SER A 6 1.36 -14.64 6.01
N ALA A 7 0.74 -15.13 7.09
CA ALA A 7 -0.72 -15.12 7.21
C ALA A 7 -1.30 -13.71 7.24
N ASN A 8 -0.54 -12.75 7.72
CA ASN A 8 -1.04 -11.38 7.86
C ASN A 8 -0.30 -10.40 6.95
N ARG A 9 0.21 -10.90 5.85
CA ARG A 9 0.93 -10.05 4.91
C ARG A 9 0.09 -9.78 3.69
N ALA A 10 0.33 -8.62 3.10
CA ALA A 10 -0.35 -8.20 1.88
C ALA A 10 0.62 -7.47 0.99
N VAL A 11 0.33 -7.48 -0.31
CA VAL A 11 1.09 -6.72 -1.29
C VAL A 11 0.22 -5.56 -1.73
N VAL A 12 0.74 -4.35 -1.59
CA VAL A 12 0.06 -3.13 -2.02
C VAL A 12 0.81 -2.59 -3.22
N THR A 13 0.09 -2.42 -4.34
CA THR A 13 0.68 -1.85 -5.54
C THR A 13 -0.03 -0.55 -5.87
N VAL A 14 0.74 0.44 -6.30
CA VAL A 14 0.24 1.76 -6.64
C VAL A 14 0.73 2.09 -8.04
N LEU A 15 -0.17 2.56 -8.90
CA LEU A 15 0.15 2.91 -10.27
C LEU A 15 -0.56 4.21 -10.61
N GLY A 16 0.19 5.17 -11.12
CA GLY A 16 -0.43 6.43 -11.52
C GLY A 16 0.59 7.37 -12.11
N SER A 17 0.13 8.59 -12.41
CA SER A 17 1.04 9.64 -12.83
C SER A 17 1.86 10.09 -11.64
N ASP A 18 3.12 10.39 -11.88
CA ASP A 18 4.00 10.87 -10.82
C ASP A 18 3.46 12.19 -10.28
N ALA A 19 3.07 12.20 -9.03
CA ALA A 19 2.53 13.39 -8.39
C ALA A 19 3.06 13.49 -6.97
N PRO A 20 3.34 14.73 -6.51
CA PRO A 20 3.81 14.91 -5.14
C PRO A 20 2.79 14.38 -4.15
N GLY A 21 3.29 13.80 -3.08
CA GLY A 21 2.44 13.39 -1.98
C GLY A 21 1.88 11.99 -2.06
N ILE A 22 2.08 11.26 -3.17
CA ILE A 22 1.55 9.89 -3.28
C ILE A 22 2.14 9.01 -2.19
N VAL A 23 3.47 9.01 -2.08
CA VAL A 23 4.14 8.16 -1.10
C VAL A 23 3.72 8.54 0.31
N ALA A 24 3.66 9.84 0.59
CA ALA A 24 3.29 10.31 1.92
C ALA A 24 1.87 9.88 2.28
N ALA A 25 0.92 10.04 1.34
CA ALA A 25 -0.47 9.70 1.61
C ALA A 25 -0.65 8.20 1.83
N ILE A 26 -0.02 7.38 1.01
CA ILE A 26 -0.12 5.93 1.15
C ILE A 26 0.55 5.48 2.45
N SER A 27 1.72 6.01 2.75
CA SER A 27 2.44 5.64 3.97
C SER A 27 1.67 6.05 5.22
N SER A 28 1.06 7.23 5.21
CA SER A 28 0.25 7.68 6.34
C SER A 28 -0.95 6.78 6.54
N THR A 29 -1.59 6.36 5.46
CA THR A 29 -2.74 5.46 5.55
C THR A 29 -2.33 4.13 6.18
N LEU A 30 -1.18 3.60 5.77
CA LEU A 30 -0.68 2.36 6.33
C LEU A 30 -0.36 2.52 7.81
N ALA A 31 0.28 3.62 8.18
CA ALA A 31 0.63 3.87 9.58
C ALA A 31 -0.62 3.97 10.46
N GLU A 32 -1.65 4.66 9.96
CA GLU A 32 -2.89 4.82 10.71
C GLU A 32 -3.62 3.49 10.88
N SER A 33 -3.38 2.56 9.99
CA SER A 33 -3.99 1.24 10.06
C SER A 33 -3.10 0.23 10.79
N ASN A 34 -2.00 0.70 11.38
CA ASN A 34 -1.04 -0.15 12.09
C ASN A 34 -0.45 -1.23 11.19
N ALA A 35 -0.33 -0.92 9.92
CA ALA A 35 0.32 -1.82 8.96
C ALA A 35 1.80 -1.47 8.91
N ASN A 36 2.64 -2.48 8.97
CA ASN A 36 4.08 -2.30 8.96
C ASN A 36 4.61 -2.58 7.56
N ILE A 37 5.38 -1.64 7.01
CA ILE A 37 5.98 -1.82 5.70
C ILE A 37 7.25 -2.65 5.87
N LEU A 38 7.26 -3.84 5.28
CA LEU A 38 8.40 -4.73 5.37
C LEU A 38 9.38 -4.50 4.23
N ASP A 39 8.87 -4.08 3.08
CA ASP A 39 9.72 -3.84 1.92
C ASP A 39 8.98 -2.93 0.97
N ILE A 40 9.73 -2.17 0.16
CA ILE A 40 9.15 -1.22 -0.75
C ILE A 40 10.06 -1.06 -1.97
N ALA A 41 9.44 -1.00 -3.14
CA ALA A 41 10.14 -0.72 -4.39
C ALA A 41 9.35 0.31 -5.17
N GLN A 42 10.06 1.28 -5.75
CA GLN A 42 9.44 2.35 -6.52
C GLN A 42 10.16 2.50 -7.83
N THR A 43 9.41 2.86 -8.86
CA THR A 43 9.98 3.10 -10.18
C THR A 43 9.20 4.23 -10.86
N ILE A 44 9.90 5.12 -11.53
CA ILE A 44 9.28 6.13 -12.37
C ILE A 44 9.77 5.90 -13.78
N LEU A 45 8.82 5.70 -14.70
CA LEU A 45 9.15 5.42 -16.09
C LEU A 45 8.26 6.30 -16.97
N SER A 46 8.86 7.24 -17.66
CA SER A 46 8.15 8.15 -18.57
C SER A 46 6.96 8.83 -17.90
N GLY A 47 7.16 9.28 -16.66
CA GLY A 47 6.11 9.97 -15.91
C GLY A 47 5.11 9.05 -15.24
N ILE A 48 5.26 7.74 -15.39
CA ILE A 48 4.38 6.78 -14.71
C ILE A 48 5.09 6.33 -13.43
N PHE A 49 4.39 6.49 -12.31
CA PHE A 49 4.88 6.10 -11.01
C PHE A 49 4.33 4.73 -10.65
N THR A 50 5.20 3.84 -10.24
CA THR A 50 4.82 2.50 -9.78
C THR A 50 5.47 2.25 -8.44
N MET A 51 4.69 1.74 -7.49
CA MET A 51 5.20 1.41 -6.17
C MET A 51 4.60 0.08 -5.74
N THR A 52 5.45 -0.79 -5.22
CA THR A 52 5.02 -2.07 -4.66
C THR A 52 5.53 -2.17 -3.25
N MET A 53 4.65 -2.51 -2.32
CA MET A 53 5.01 -2.64 -0.92
C MET A 53 4.55 -3.98 -0.40
N LEU A 54 5.41 -4.60 0.42
CA LEU A 54 5.02 -5.75 1.20
C LEU A 54 4.72 -5.23 2.60
N VAL A 55 3.51 -5.46 3.07
CA VAL A 55 3.10 -4.95 4.37
C VAL A 55 2.65 -6.09 5.27
N GLU A 56 2.78 -5.88 6.56
CA GLU A 56 2.34 -6.82 7.57
C GLU A 56 1.25 -6.17 8.39
N LEU A 57 0.12 -6.86 8.51
CA LEU A 57 -1.02 -6.39 9.27
C LEU A 57 -1.03 -7.06 10.64
N GLN A 58 -1.66 -6.42 11.62
CA GLN A 58 -1.73 -6.98 12.96
C GLN A 58 -2.57 -8.25 12.98
N ASP A 59 -3.63 -8.28 12.19
CA ASP A 59 -4.49 -9.45 12.12
C ASP A 59 -5.19 -9.47 10.77
N ALA A 60 -5.86 -10.60 10.50
CA ALA A 60 -6.51 -10.79 9.21
C ALA A 60 -7.69 -9.84 9.03
N GLU A 61 -8.30 -9.40 10.11
CA GLU A 61 -9.46 -8.52 10.02
C GLU A 61 -9.09 -7.13 9.56
N SER A 62 -7.85 -6.72 9.79
CA SER A 62 -7.39 -5.40 9.38
C SER A 62 -7.32 -5.26 7.87
N PHE A 63 -7.32 -6.36 7.14
CA PHE A 63 -7.17 -6.34 5.69
C PHE A 63 -8.28 -5.51 5.03
N LEU A 64 -9.53 -5.78 5.38
CA LEU A 64 -10.65 -5.08 4.73
C LEU A 64 -10.68 -3.61 5.10
N GLY A 65 -10.40 -3.28 6.35
CA GLY A 65 -10.35 -1.89 6.78
C GLY A 65 -9.28 -1.10 6.05
N LEU A 66 -8.10 -1.69 5.91
CA LEU A 66 -7.02 -1.04 5.19
C LEU A 66 -7.37 -0.89 3.71
N LYS A 67 -7.97 -1.93 3.12
CA LYS A 67 -8.35 -1.87 1.72
C LYS A 67 -9.31 -0.71 1.46
N GLU A 68 -10.28 -0.52 2.33
CA GLU A 68 -11.24 0.57 2.17
C GLU A 68 -10.56 1.93 2.28
N ARG A 69 -9.63 2.07 3.21
CA ARG A 69 -8.91 3.34 3.36
C ARG A 69 -8.04 3.62 2.15
N LEU A 70 -7.40 2.59 1.62
CA LEU A 70 -6.58 2.76 0.43
C LEU A 70 -7.43 3.10 -0.78
N ASP A 71 -8.63 2.54 -0.89
CA ASP A 71 -9.53 2.89 -1.98
C ASP A 71 -9.92 4.36 -1.90
N THR A 72 -10.15 4.89 -0.71
CA THR A 72 -10.46 6.30 -0.53
C THR A 72 -9.31 7.18 -0.97
N VAL A 73 -8.08 6.82 -0.58
CA VAL A 73 -6.89 7.56 -0.98
C VAL A 73 -6.69 7.48 -2.49
N SER A 74 -6.94 6.32 -3.06
CA SER A 74 -6.85 6.11 -4.49
C SER A 74 -7.73 7.11 -5.25
N GLU A 75 -8.96 7.26 -4.80
CA GLU A 75 -9.87 8.19 -5.44
C GLU A 75 -9.41 9.64 -5.29
N LYS A 76 -8.92 9.99 -4.12
CA LYS A 76 -8.46 11.35 -3.89
C LYS A 76 -7.26 11.73 -4.72
N LEU A 77 -6.34 10.78 -4.89
CA LEU A 77 -5.09 11.05 -5.60
C LEU A 77 -5.20 10.79 -7.10
N GLY A 78 -6.23 10.09 -7.54
CA GLY A 78 -6.36 9.74 -8.94
C GLY A 78 -5.37 8.68 -9.36
N VAL A 79 -4.99 7.79 -8.45
CA VAL A 79 -4.07 6.69 -8.77
C VAL A 79 -4.79 5.37 -8.58
N GLN A 80 -4.23 4.32 -9.15
CA GLN A 80 -4.75 2.98 -8.95
C GLN A 80 -4.00 2.33 -7.79
N VAL A 81 -4.74 1.79 -6.84
CA VAL A 81 -4.16 1.09 -5.70
C VAL A 81 -4.79 -0.29 -5.64
N ASN A 82 -3.96 -1.31 -5.53
CA ASN A 82 -4.42 -2.67 -5.45
C ASN A 82 -3.77 -3.32 -4.23
N MET A 83 -4.54 -4.15 -3.53
CA MET A 83 -4.05 -4.86 -2.35
C MET A 83 -4.51 -6.30 -2.41
N GLN A 84 -3.56 -7.21 -2.22
CA GLN A 84 -3.87 -8.63 -2.21
C GLN A 84 -2.94 -9.43 -1.32
#